data_4b3375180c6d407ad079423755c17175
#
_entry.id   4b3375180c6d407ad079423755c17175
#
_cell.length_a   1.000
_cell.length_b   1.000
_cell.length_c   1.000
_cell.angle_alpha   90.00
_cell.angle_beta   90.00
_cell.angle_gamma   90.00
#
_symmetry.space_group_name_H-M   'P 1'
#
loop_
_entity.id
_entity.type
_entity.pdbx_description
1 polymer ?
#
loop_
_entity_poly.entity_id
_entity_poly.type
_entity_poly.pdbx_seq_one_letter_code
_entity_poly.pdbx_strand_id
1 'polypeptide(L)'
;MSHDSTSTEDKLIRMANQIATFFESQPEQERIDGVAGHINKFWEPRMRRQFFELVDNGAKGFHPLVLNASQRIRRPAPAQAGHG
;
A
#
# COMPACT_ATOMS: atom_id res chain seq x y z
N MET A 1 23.50 -11.24 -4.61
CA MET A 1 23.08 -10.85 -4.70
C MET A 1 21.94 -10.81 -4.33
N SER A 2 21.41 -10.91 -3.92
CA SER A 2 20.44 -10.95 -3.50
C SER A 2 19.70 -9.91 -3.40
N HIS A 3 19.36 -9.31 -4.16
CA HIS A 3 18.56 -8.27 -4.16
C HIS A 3 17.18 -8.61 -4.32
N ASP A 4 16.85 -9.83 -4.46
CA ASP A 4 15.49 -10.20 -4.82
C ASP A 4 14.49 -9.88 -3.79
N SER A 5 14.76 -10.17 -2.56
CA SER A 5 13.76 -9.91 -1.54
C SER A 5 13.62 -8.44 -1.30
N THR A 6 14.68 -7.73 -1.31
CA THR A 6 14.64 -6.32 -1.17
C THR A 6 13.90 -5.69 -2.30
N SER A 7 14.05 -6.24 -3.48
CA SER A 7 13.40 -5.73 -4.64
C SER A 7 11.92 -5.83 -4.58
N THR A 8 11.38 -6.86 -3.95
CA THR A 8 9.94 -7.03 -3.82
C THR A 8 9.35 -5.93 -2.97
N GLU A 9 9.94 -5.66 -1.84
CA GLU A 9 9.47 -4.60 -0.96
C GLU A 9 9.64 -3.24 -1.61
N ASP A 10 10.77 -3.01 -2.23
CA ASP A 10 11.02 -1.76 -2.92
C ASP A 10 10.03 -1.53 -4.03
N LYS A 11 9.69 -2.58 -4.74
CA LYS A 11 8.76 -2.51 -5.83
C LYS A 11 7.38 -2.10 -5.34
N LEU A 12 6.95 -2.69 -4.24
CA LEU A 12 5.67 -2.40 -3.67
C LEU A 12 5.59 -0.96 -3.19
N ILE A 13 6.65 -0.50 -2.54
CA ILE A 13 6.71 0.88 -2.08
C ILE A 13 6.67 1.83 -3.28
N ARG A 14 7.42 1.52 -4.32
CA ARG A 14 7.46 2.34 -5.51
C ARG A 14 6.09 2.41 -6.19
N MET A 15 5.41 1.28 -6.27
CA MET A 15 4.09 1.24 -6.87
C MET A 15 3.10 2.10 -6.09
N ALA A 16 3.13 1.99 -4.77
CA ALA A 16 2.25 2.79 -3.93
C ALA A 16 2.55 4.27 -4.09
N ASN A 17 3.82 4.62 -4.13
CA ASN A 17 4.23 6.01 -4.28
C ASN A 17 3.85 6.58 -5.64
N GLN A 18 3.86 5.77 -6.67
CA GLN A 18 3.44 6.22 -7.99
C GLN A 18 1.96 6.55 -8.00
N ILE A 19 1.17 5.76 -7.31
CA ILE A 19 -0.25 6.03 -7.17
C ILE A 19 -0.44 7.36 -6.45
N ALA A 20 0.29 7.56 -5.36
CA ALA A 20 0.19 8.80 -4.61
C ALA A 20 0.58 10.00 -5.47
N THR A 21 1.62 9.87 -6.25
CA THR A 21 2.08 10.95 -7.10
C THR A 21 1.00 11.34 -8.11
N PHE A 22 0.32 10.36 -8.66
CA PHE A 22 -0.77 10.63 -9.58
C PHE A 22 -1.86 11.46 -8.91
N PHE A 23 -2.21 11.08 -7.67
CA PHE A 23 -3.31 11.76 -6.99
C PHE A 23 -2.89 13.07 -6.33
N GLU A 24 -1.61 13.39 -6.29
CA GLU A 24 -1.17 14.66 -5.73
C GLU A 24 -1.76 15.85 -6.48
N SER A 25 -2.05 15.71 -7.74
CA SER A 25 -2.60 16.79 -8.53
C SER A 25 -4.10 16.91 -8.40
N GLN A 26 -4.73 16.02 -7.67
CA GLN A 26 -6.17 16.07 -7.49
C GLN A 26 -6.52 16.97 -6.30
N PRO A 27 -7.76 17.44 -6.21
CA PRO A 27 -8.17 18.21 -5.06
C PRO A 27 -7.90 17.44 -3.77
N GLU A 28 -7.57 18.17 -2.74
CA GLU A 28 -7.14 17.56 -1.49
C GLU A 28 -8.11 16.51 -0.99
N GLN A 29 -9.38 16.75 -1.11
CA GLN A 29 -10.40 15.83 -0.64
C GLN A 29 -10.36 14.51 -1.38
N GLU A 30 -9.86 14.53 -2.61
CA GLU A 30 -9.85 13.33 -3.43
C GLU A 30 -8.55 12.58 -3.38
N ARG A 31 -7.52 13.16 -2.80
CA ARG A 31 -6.20 12.51 -2.80
C ARG A 31 -6.20 11.23 -2.00
N ILE A 32 -6.65 11.29 -0.77
CA ILE A 32 -6.62 10.12 0.12
C ILE A 32 -7.58 9.08 -0.38
N ASP A 33 -8.79 9.47 -0.72
CA ASP A 33 -9.77 8.53 -1.21
C ASP A 33 -9.34 7.93 -2.54
N GLY A 34 -8.66 8.71 -3.36
CA GLY A 34 -8.18 8.21 -4.64
C GLY A 34 -7.14 7.13 -4.48
N VAL A 35 -6.16 7.38 -3.62
CA VAL A 35 -5.12 6.38 -3.37
C VAL A 35 -5.72 5.13 -2.77
N ALA A 36 -6.52 5.30 -1.73
CA ALA A 36 -7.10 4.14 -1.05
C ALA A 36 -8.03 3.38 -1.98
N GLY A 37 -8.84 4.08 -2.76
CA GLY A 37 -9.76 3.44 -3.68
C GLY A 37 -9.04 2.65 -4.75
N HIS A 38 -7.96 3.21 -5.28
CA HIS A 38 -7.17 2.53 -6.29
C HIS A 38 -6.60 1.23 -5.74
N ILE A 39 -6.02 1.30 -4.56
CA ILE A 39 -5.42 0.11 -3.94
C ILE A 39 -6.49 -0.91 -3.60
N ASN A 40 -7.61 -0.47 -3.05
CA ASN A 40 -8.69 -1.39 -2.71
C ASN A 40 -9.25 -2.09 -3.93
N LYS A 41 -9.25 -1.40 -5.07
CA LYS A 41 -9.86 -1.94 -6.26
C LYS A 41 -8.91 -2.83 -7.06
N PHE A 42 -7.65 -2.44 -7.14
CA PHE A 42 -6.72 -3.11 -8.05
C PHE A 42 -5.69 -4.00 -7.38
N TRP A 43 -5.39 -3.78 -6.13
CA TRP A 43 -4.39 -4.63 -5.45
C TRP A 43 -5.06 -5.85 -4.86
N GLU A 44 -4.47 -6.99 -5.12
CA GLU A 44 -4.96 -8.25 -4.58
C GLU A 44 -4.78 -8.29 -3.08
N PRO A 45 -5.56 -9.11 -2.38
CA PRO A 45 -5.42 -9.21 -0.92
C PRO A 45 -3.99 -9.50 -0.47
N ARG A 46 -3.26 -10.32 -1.22
CA ARG A 46 -1.88 -10.63 -0.89
C ARG A 46 -1.02 -9.37 -0.91
N MET A 47 -1.18 -8.52 -1.90
CA MET A 47 -0.42 -7.29 -1.99
C MET A 47 -0.79 -6.35 -0.85
N ARG A 48 -2.06 -6.25 -0.52
CA ARG A 48 -2.49 -5.41 0.58
C ARG A 48 -1.98 -5.91 1.91
N ARG A 49 -1.88 -7.22 2.06
CA ARG A 49 -1.31 -7.82 3.27
C ARG A 49 0.16 -7.44 3.41
N GLN A 50 0.91 -7.55 2.32
CA GLN A 50 2.31 -7.16 2.32
C GLN A 50 2.47 -5.67 2.61
N PHE A 51 1.60 -4.88 2.02
CA PHE A 51 1.61 -3.43 2.25
C PHE A 51 1.45 -3.12 3.74
N PHE A 52 0.48 -3.76 4.38
CA PHE A 52 0.25 -3.50 5.80
C PHE A 52 1.37 -4.04 6.68
N GLU A 53 2.00 -5.12 6.26
CA GLU A 53 3.17 -5.60 6.99
C GLU A 53 4.27 -4.55 6.99
N LEU A 54 4.48 -3.93 5.86
CA LEU A 54 5.49 -2.88 5.76
C LEU A 54 5.10 -1.66 6.58
N VAL A 55 3.86 -1.24 6.47
CA VAL A 55 3.39 -0.07 7.20
C VAL A 55 3.46 -0.30 8.69
N ASP A 56 2.97 -1.45 9.14
CA ASP A 56 2.92 -1.77 10.57
C ASP A 56 4.30 -1.90 11.16
N ASN A 57 5.26 -2.30 10.37
CA ASN A 57 6.64 -2.42 10.83
C ASN A 57 7.44 -1.14 10.69
N GLY A 58 6.78 -0.06 10.30
CA GLY A 58 7.44 1.22 10.20
C GLY A 58 8.36 1.37 9.02
N ALA A 59 8.06 0.67 7.93
CA ALA A 59 8.90 0.77 6.75
C ALA A 59 9.00 2.20 6.27
N LYS A 60 10.17 2.58 5.85
CA LYS A 60 10.40 3.92 5.36
C LYS A 60 10.25 3.96 3.85
N GLY A 61 10.08 5.14 3.34
CA GLY A 61 10.02 5.32 1.91
C GLY A 61 8.63 5.51 1.35
N PHE A 62 7.59 5.31 2.13
CA PHE A 62 6.24 5.56 1.66
C PHE A 62 5.96 7.06 1.61
N HIS A 63 5.31 7.46 0.54
CA HIS A 63 4.84 8.83 0.38
C HIS A 63 3.85 9.14 1.51
N PRO A 64 3.85 10.34 2.08
CA PRO A 64 2.91 10.69 3.15
C PRO A 64 1.46 10.45 2.76
N LEU A 65 1.11 10.66 1.52
CA LEU A 65 -0.23 10.44 1.05
C LEU A 65 -0.62 8.96 1.15
N VAL A 66 0.33 8.08 0.89
CA VAL A 66 0.10 6.64 1.03
C VAL A 66 -0.17 6.30 2.49
N LEU A 67 0.62 6.85 3.38
CA LEU A 67 0.44 6.57 4.80
C LEU A 67 -0.91 7.08 5.30
N ASN A 68 -1.30 8.25 4.85
CA ASN A 68 -2.60 8.77 5.22
C ASN A 68 -3.73 7.92 4.64
N ALA A 69 -3.56 7.45 3.43
CA ALA A 69 -4.58 6.64 2.80
C ALA A 69 -4.67 5.26 3.40
N SER A 70 -3.62 4.81 4.07
CA SER A 70 -3.58 3.44 4.60
C SER A 70 -4.74 3.17 5.55
N GLN A 71 -5.24 4.19 6.20
CA GLN A 71 -6.36 4.01 7.13
C GLN A 71 -7.64 3.67 6.41
N ARG A 72 -7.72 3.94 5.11
CA ARG A 72 -8.90 3.67 4.32
C ARG A 72 -8.73 2.49 3.38
N ILE A 73 -7.56 1.86 3.40
CA ILE A 73 -7.31 0.66 2.62
C ILE A 73 -7.80 -0.52 3.43
N ARG A 74 -8.56 -1.40 2.80
CA ARG A 74 -9.10 -2.55 3.49
C ARG A 74 -8.00 -3.52 3.87
N ARG A 75 -7.93 -3.87 5.12
CA ARG A 75 -7.00 -4.90 5.58
C ARG A 75 -7.54 -6.26 5.22
N PRO A 76 -6.76 -7.07 4.55
CA PRO A 76 -7.24 -8.42 4.25
C PRO A 76 -7.30 -9.25 5.52
N ALA A 77 -8.12 -10.26 5.49
CA ALA A 77 -8.20 -11.17 6.62
C ALA A 77 -6.85 -11.84 6.83
N PRO A 78 -6.51 -12.19 8.05
CA PRO A 78 -5.26 -12.88 8.31
C PRO A 78 -5.16 -14.14 7.50
N ALA A 79 -3.99 -14.45 7.03
CA ALA A 79 -3.81 -15.60 6.17
C ALA A 79 -4.27 -16.88 6.79
N GLN A 80 -4.00 -17.03 8.04
CA GLN A 80 -4.35 -18.26 8.67
C GLN A 80 -5.74 -18.33 9.05
N ALA A 81 -6.44 -17.32 8.85
CA ALA A 81 -7.82 -17.34 9.22
C ALA A 81 -8.47 -18.51 8.69
N GLY A 82 -8.04 -18.91 7.71
CA GLY A 82 -8.63 -20.05 7.25
C GLY A 82 -8.23 -21.19 7.99
N HIS A 83 -7.64 -21.26 8.57
CA HIS A 83 -7.43 -22.38 9.00
C HIS A 83 -7.65 -22.61 9.85
N GLY A 84 -7.75 -22.18 9.68
CA GLY A 84 -8.00 -22.64 10.81
C GLY A 84 -8.32 -23.48 10.74
#